data_2e2fe1ebc5cd95ce58e127d5896cef72
#
_entry.id   2e2fe1ebc5cd95ce58e127d5896cef72
#
_cell.length_a   1.000
_cell.length_b   1.000
_cell.length_c   1.000
_cell.angle_alpha   90.00
_cell.angle_beta   90.00
_cell.angle_gamma   90.00
#
_symmetry.space_group_name_H-M   'P 1'
#
loop_
_entity.id
_entity.type
_entity.pdbx_description
1 polymer ?
#
loop_
_entity_poly.entity_id
_entity_poly.type
_entity_poly.pdbx_seq_one_letter_code
_entity_poly.pdbx_strand_id
1 'polypeptide(L)'
;ELTKISIAITDNQFGIAGRMSEASQGYLGLYADTYGIYGGNGNIYNDGSASYGVSHTTNDIIGIYMDLDNNKLYFAKNGTLMNSGTGKDIISASSTKAGAYFMVADDFGNGYQGTYRLNFGNPIYALSSANTDVNGYGSFEYDPSAGTFDSASKDFLAINTKNLAEYG
;
A
#
# COMPACT_ATOMS: atom_id res chain seq x y z
N GLU A 1 1.93 5.58 -3.51
CA GLU A 1 2.20 4.70 -4.68
C GLU A 1 3.54 4.00 -4.52
N LEU A 2 3.58 2.74 -4.82
CA LEU A 2 4.76 1.90 -4.80
C LEU A 2 4.96 1.26 -6.19
N THR A 3 6.14 1.38 -6.75
CA THR A 3 6.45 0.80 -8.06
C THR A 3 7.66 -0.10 -7.95
N LYS A 4 7.55 -1.32 -8.44
CA LYS A 4 8.70 -2.21 -8.60
C LYS A 4 9.41 -1.91 -9.92
N ILE A 5 10.72 -1.69 -9.88
CA ILE A 5 11.53 -1.34 -11.06
C ILE A 5 12.59 -2.37 -11.45
N SER A 6 12.78 -3.43 -10.68
CA SER A 6 13.73 -4.50 -11.00
C SER A 6 13.08 -5.67 -11.74
N ILE A 7 13.93 -6.52 -12.34
CA ILE A 7 13.59 -7.68 -13.17
C ILE A 7 12.44 -8.51 -12.57
N ALA A 8 11.58 -8.99 -13.45
CA ALA A 8 10.32 -9.67 -13.22
C ALA A 8 10.40 -10.85 -12.23
N ILE A 9 10.28 -10.57 -10.97
CA ILE A 9 9.92 -11.55 -9.97
C ILE A 9 8.59 -11.11 -9.40
N THR A 10 7.61 -12.00 -9.45
CA THR A 10 6.30 -11.76 -8.86
C THR A 10 6.31 -11.94 -7.34
N ASP A 11 7.43 -12.44 -6.78
CA ASP A 11 7.58 -12.72 -5.37
C ASP A 11 7.93 -11.46 -4.57
N ASN A 12 6.99 -10.55 -4.53
CA ASN A 12 7.06 -9.33 -3.73
C ASN A 12 5.72 -9.06 -3.06
N GLN A 13 5.77 -8.33 -1.96
CA GLN A 13 4.58 -7.85 -1.26
C GLN A 13 4.68 -6.35 -1.02
N PHE A 14 3.55 -5.68 -1.14
CA PHE A 14 3.38 -4.29 -0.74
C PHE A 14 2.27 -4.18 0.29
N GLY A 15 2.46 -3.32 1.29
CA GLY A 15 1.41 -3.16 2.28
C GLY A 15 1.81 -2.33 3.48
N ILE A 16 1.28 -2.72 4.63
CA ILE A 16 1.50 -2.04 5.91
C ILE A 16 1.88 -3.04 7.00
N ALA A 17 2.68 -2.57 7.95
CA ALA A 17 3.02 -3.34 9.15
C ALA A 17 2.79 -2.51 10.42
N GLY A 18 2.14 -3.12 11.38
CA GLY A 18 1.93 -2.58 12.73
C GLY A 18 3.02 -2.99 13.72
N ARG A 19 4.17 -3.45 13.22
CA ARG A 19 5.34 -3.84 14.02
C ARG A 19 6.63 -3.53 13.29
N MET A 20 7.69 -3.26 14.03
CA MET A 20 9.05 -3.22 13.51
C MET A 20 9.59 -4.65 13.43
N SER A 21 10.67 -4.87 12.67
CA SER A 21 11.24 -6.20 12.41
C SER A 21 11.39 -7.03 13.69
N GLU A 22 10.98 -8.28 13.62
CA GLU A 22 11.25 -9.28 14.64
C GLU A 22 12.54 -10.03 14.29
N ALA A 23 13.22 -10.58 15.30
CA ALA A 23 14.46 -11.33 15.09
C ALA A 23 14.27 -12.62 14.27
N SER A 24 13.06 -13.13 14.15
CA SER A 24 12.70 -14.23 13.26
C SER A 24 12.22 -13.69 11.92
N GLN A 25 12.91 -14.04 10.86
CA GLN A 25 12.59 -13.70 9.49
C GLN A 25 11.16 -14.14 9.14
N GLY A 26 10.31 -13.21 8.85
CA GLY A 26 8.94 -13.43 8.39
C GLY A 26 8.69 -12.65 7.10
N TYR A 27 7.60 -12.92 6.45
CA TYR A 27 7.10 -12.16 5.31
C TYR A 27 6.01 -11.19 5.75
N LEU A 28 5.76 -10.17 4.95
CA LEU A 28 4.66 -9.23 5.20
C LEU A 28 3.32 -9.98 5.17
N GLY A 29 2.52 -9.83 6.22
CA GLY A 29 1.26 -10.57 6.38
C GLY A 29 1.38 -11.87 7.18
N LEU A 30 2.54 -12.17 7.78
CA LEU A 30 2.70 -13.31 8.67
C LEU A 30 1.94 -13.15 10.00
N TYR A 31 1.73 -11.92 10.43
CA TYR A 31 1.10 -11.61 11.72
C TYR A 31 -0.21 -10.82 11.53
N ALA A 32 -1.09 -10.88 12.53
CA ALA A 32 -2.41 -10.23 12.49
C ALA A 32 -2.37 -8.70 12.35
N ASP A 33 -1.25 -8.04 12.67
CA ASP A 33 -1.03 -6.60 12.50
C ASP A 33 -0.15 -6.25 11.29
N THR A 34 0.03 -7.19 10.35
CA THR A 34 0.75 -6.97 9.09
C THR A 34 -0.13 -7.39 7.92
N TYR A 35 -0.13 -6.59 6.84
CA TYR A 35 -1.03 -6.77 5.70
C TYR A 35 -0.25 -6.56 4.42
N GLY A 36 -0.16 -7.57 3.57
CA GLY A 36 0.59 -7.52 2.32
C GLY A 36 -0.21 -8.03 1.12
N ILE A 37 -0.22 -7.28 0.02
CA ILE A 37 -0.71 -7.77 -1.27
C ILE A 37 0.43 -8.46 -2.02
N TYR A 38 0.23 -9.73 -2.37
CA TYR A 38 1.26 -10.54 -3.02
C TYR A 38 1.24 -10.40 -4.54
N GLY A 39 2.40 -10.12 -5.11
CA GLY A 39 2.57 -9.87 -6.54
C GLY A 39 2.21 -11.06 -7.44
N GLY A 40 2.46 -12.29 -6.99
CA GLY A 40 2.26 -13.48 -7.80
C GLY A 40 0.82 -13.76 -8.17
N ASN A 41 -0.13 -13.45 -7.30
CA ASN A 41 -1.55 -13.78 -7.53
C ASN A 41 -2.55 -12.71 -7.04
N GLY A 42 -2.09 -11.65 -6.36
CA GLY A 42 -2.95 -10.63 -5.80
C GLY A 42 -3.69 -11.04 -4.53
N ASN A 43 -3.30 -12.13 -3.88
CA ASN A 43 -3.85 -12.47 -2.57
C ASN A 43 -3.35 -11.47 -1.52
N ILE A 44 -4.23 -11.16 -0.56
CA ILE A 44 -3.82 -10.45 0.65
C ILE A 44 -3.38 -11.45 1.71
N TYR A 45 -2.25 -11.17 2.34
CA TYR A 45 -1.69 -11.94 3.46
C TYR A 45 -1.89 -11.15 4.75
N ASN A 46 -2.46 -11.81 5.76
CA ASN A 46 -2.69 -11.31 7.10
C ASN A 46 -3.06 -12.49 8.00
N ASP A 47 -2.08 -13.04 8.72
CA ASP A 47 -2.21 -14.26 9.52
C ASP A 47 -2.93 -15.38 8.73
N GLY A 48 -2.43 -15.61 7.52
CA GLY A 48 -3.02 -16.44 6.48
C GLY A 48 -3.13 -15.70 5.16
N SER A 49 -3.86 -16.27 4.19
CA SER A 49 -4.05 -15.61 2.89
C SER A 49 -5.50 -15.73 2.40
N ALA A 50 -5.95 -14.71 1.67
CA ALA A 50 -7.27 -14.68 1.04
C ALA A 50 -7.19 -14.03 -0.34
N SER A 51 -8.11 -14.38 -1.23
CA SER A 51 -8.29 -13.70 -2.51
C SER A 51 -8.67 -12.23 -2.25
N TYR A 52 -8.01 -11.29 -2.94
CA TYR A 52 -8.30 -9.87 -2.79
C TYR A 52 -8.18 -9.10 -4.10
N GLY A 53 -7.07 -9.20 -4.79
CA GLY A 53 -6.77 -8.41 -5.96
C GLY A 53 -6.32 -9.24 -7.15
N VAL A 54 -5.43 -8.66 -7.92
CA VAL A 54 -4.83 -9.26 -9.11
C VAL A 54 -3.31 -9.26 -9.00
N SER A 55 -2.66 -10.17 -9.72
CA SER A 55 -1.20 -10.19 -9.81
C SER A 55 -0.62 -8.87 -10.31
N HIS A 56 0.56 -8.53 -9.84
CA HIS A 56 1.30 -7.36 -10.29
C HIS A 56 2.78 -7.68 -10.50
N THR A 57 3.44 -6.94 -11.36
CA THR A 57 4.80 -7.19 -11.81
C THR A 57 5.59 -5.89 -11.96
N THR A 58 6.77 -5.98 -12.55
CA THR A 58 7.64 -4.83 -12.84
C THR A 58 6.89 -3.74 -13.61
N ASN A 59 7.07 -2.50 -13.20
CA ASN A 59 6.43 -1.27 -13.69
C ASN A 59 4.93 -1.12 -13.35
N ASP A 60 4.28 -2.10 -12.73
CA ASP A 60 2.97 -1.84 -12.16
C ASP A 60 3.09 -0.90 -10.94
N ILE A 61 2.19 0.03 -10.84
CA ILE A 61 2.09 0.99 -9.74
C ILE A 61 1.00 0.52 -8.79
N ILE A 62 1.38 0.29 -7.53
CA ILE A 62 0.45 -0.12 -6.48
C ILE A 62 0.13 1.07 -5.58
N GLY A 63 -1.13 1.48 -5.59
CA GLY A 63 -1.69 2.42 -4.62
C GLY A 63 -2.02 1.69 -3.31
N ILE A 64 -1.69 2.30 -2.18
CA ILE A 64 -2.05 1.82 -0.84
C ILE A 64 -2.79 2.96 -0.15
N TYR A 65 -3.99 2.67 0.35
CA TYR A 65 -4.85 3.66 0.99
C TYR A 65 -5.28 3.14 2.36
N MET A 66 -5.08 3.96 3.39
CA MET A 66 -5.46 3.63 4.77
C MET A 66 -6.57 4.58 5.23
N ASP A 67 -7.66 4.00 5.69
CA ASP A 67 -8.73 4.69 6.41
C ASP A 67 -8.67 4.23 7.87
N LEU A 68 -7.94 4.96 8.68
CA LEU A 68 -7.70 4.59 10.08
C LEU A 68 -8.92 4.85 10.97
N ASP A 69 -9.83 5.73 10.57
CA ASP A 69 -11.07 6.02 11.29
C ASP A 69 -12.03 4.82 11.22
N ASN A 70 -12.08 4.16 10.06
CA ASN A 70 -12.92 2.98 9.84
C ASN A 70 -12.13 1.66 9.87
N ASN A 71 -10.81 1.70 10.14
CA ASN A 71 -9.92 0.55 10.17
C ASN A 71 -9.97 -0.26 8.86
N LYS A 72 -9.77 0.43 7.73
CA LYS A 72 -9.79 -0.18 6.39
C LYS A 72 -8.49 0.08 5.63
N LEU A 73 -8.11 -0.91 4.85
CA LEU A 73 -6.97 -0.87 3.94
C LEU A 73 -7.43 -1.21 2.53
N TYR A 74 -7.04 -0.39 1.55
CA TYR A 74 -7.37 -0.63 0.15
C TYR A 74 -6.10 -0.65 -0.69
N PHE A 75 -6.18 -1.37 -1.81
CA PHE A 75 -5.13 -1.42 -2.80
C PHE A 75 -5.69 -1.09 -4.18
N ALA A 76 -4.85 -0.47 -5.00
CA ALA A 76 -5.11 -0.29 -6.43
C ALA A 76 -3.90 -0.75 -7.25
N LYS A 77 -4.15 -1.24 -8.44
CA LYS A 77 -3.14 -1.50 -9.46
C LYS A 77 -3.36 -0.56 -10.63
N ASN A 78 -2.35 0.24 -10.96
CA ASN A 78 -2.40 1.18 -12.09
C ASN A 78 -3.68 2.04 -12.06
N GLY A 79 -4.01 2.59 -10.88
CA GLY A 79 -5.19 3.41 -10.65
C GLY A 79 -6.52 2.66 -10.51
N THR A 80 -6.55 1.36 -10.77
CA THR A 80 -7.76 0.54 -10.64
C THR A 80 -7.82 -0.12 -9.26
N LEU A 81 -8.88 0.16 -8.49
CA LEU A 81 -9.09 -0.44 -7.17
C LEU A 81 -9.23 -1.95 -7.27
N MET A 82 -8.49 -2.66 -6.42
CA MET A 82 -8.63 -4.10 -6.23
C MET A 82 -9.90 -4.41 -5.41
N ASN A 83 -10.35 -5.67 -5.46
CA ASN A 83 -11.54 -6.14 -4.73
C ASN A 83 -12.79 -5.26 -4.95
N SER A 84 -12.92 -4.68 -6.16
CA SER A 84 -14.00 -3.74 -6.49
C SER A 84 -14.14 -2.57 -5.49
N GLY A 85 -13.03 -2.14 -4.88
CA GLY A 85 -13.02 -1.08 -3.89
C GLY A 85 -13.46 -1.50 -2.48
N THR A 86 -13.70 -2.80 -2.24
CA THR A 86 -14.00 -3.31 -0.90
C THR A 86 -12.71 -3.38 -0.07
N GLY A 87 -12.69 -2.68 1.06
CA GLY A 87 -11.54 -2.59 1.94
C GLY A 87 -11.30 -3.88 2.74
N LYS A 88 -10.04 -4.19 3.01
CA LYS A 88 -9.64 -5.18 4.00
C LYS A 88 -9.78 -4.57 5.39
N ASP A 89 -10.47 -5.27 6.29
CA ASP A 89 -10.47 -4.89 7.71
C ASP A 89 -9.05 -5.01 8.29
N ILE A 90 -8.62 -3.98 9.00
CA ILE A 90 -7.37 -3.95 9.75
C ILE A 90 -7.67 -3.70 11.24
N ILE A 91 -6.79 -4.13 12.12
CA ILE A 91 -6.93 -3.78 13.54
C ILE A 91 -6.61 -2.29 13.73
N SER A 92 -7.10 -1.67 14.80
CA SER A 92 -6.78 -0.26 15.07
C SER A 92 -5.27 -0.06 15.23
N ALA A 93 -4.74 1.09 14.80
CA ALA A 93 -3.32 1.38 14.91
C ALA A 93 -2.81 1.24 16.36
N SER A 94 -3.60 1.69 17.34
CA SER A 94 -3.26 1.57 18.76
C SER A 94 -3.21 0.12 19.28
N SER A 95 -3.84 -0.83 18.57
CA SER A 95 -3.83 -2.25 18.92
C SER A 95 -2.68 -3.02 18.26
N THR A 96 -1.90 -2.38 17.39
CA THR A 96 -0.72 -2.98 16.80
C THR A 96 0.43 -3.03 17.80
N LYS A 97 1.40 -3.89 17.58
CA LYS A 97 2.59 -3.99 18.45
C LYS A 97 3.40 -2.69 18.52
N ALA A 98 3.43 -1.91 17.46
CA ALA A 98 4.15 -0.63 17.40
C ALA A 98 3.28 0.59 17.80
N GLY A 99 1.97 0.41 17.98
CA GLY A 99 1.03 1.52 18.17
C GLY A 99 0.80 2.38 16.93
N ALA A 100 1.29 1.95 15.77
CA ALA A 100 1.23 2.67 14.50
C ALA A 100 1.37 1.69 13.33
N TYR A 101 1.07 2.18 12.11
CA TYR A 101 1.34 1.48 10.87
C TYR A 101 2.48 2.12 10.09
N PHE A 102 3.28 1.29 9.43
CA PHE A 102 4.36 1.67 8.53
C PHE A 102 4.08 1.11 7.14
N MET A 103 4.38 1.89 6.09
CA MET A 103 4.39 1.39 4.71
C MET A 103 5.57 0.45 4.51
N VAL A 104 5.34 -0.69 3.86
CA VAL A 104 6.33 -1.74 3.65
C VAL A 104 6.33 -2.22 2.21
N ALA A 105 7.53 -2.41 1.68
CA ALA A 105 7.80 -3.23 0.49
C ALA A 105 8.68 -4.39 0.93
N ASP A 106 8.31 -5.60 0.58
CA ASP A 106 8.97 -6.82 0.99
C ASP A 106 9.21 -7.74 -0.23
N ASP A 107 10.34 -8.43 -0.24
CA ASP A 107 10.64 -9.50 -1.18
C ASP A 107 10.32 -10.84 -0.52
N PHE A 108 9.31 -11.52 -1.05
CA PHE A 108 8.84 -12.81 -0.55
C PHE A 108 9.77 -13.93 -1.03
N GLY A 109 10.69 -14.36 -0.17
CA GLY A 109 11.55 -15.51 -0.42
C GLY A 109 13.06 -15.23 -0.44
N ASN A 110 13.83 -16.27 -0.25
CA ASN A 110 15.29 -16.21 -0.19
C ASN A 110 15.90 -15.99 -1.59
N GLY A 111 16.79 -14.99 -1.69
CA GLY A 111 17.59 -14.76 -2.90
C GLY A 111 16.98 -13.80 -3.91
N TYR A 112 15.82 -13.23 -3.63
CA TYR A 112 15.20 -12.21 -4.46
C TYR A 112 15.56 -10.81 -3.93
N GLN A 113 15.92 -9.91 -4.85
CA GLN A 113 16.23 -8.52 -4.51
C GLN A 113 15.41 -7.62 -5.42
N GLY A 114 14.36 -7.00 -4.86
CA GLY A 114 13.55 -6.01 -5.53
C GLY A 114 14.15 -4.61 -5.41
N THR A 115 14.03 -3.82 -6.46
CA THR A 115 14.22 -2.37 -6.37
C THR A 115 12.86 -1.70 -6.50
N TYR A 116 12.56 -0.82 -5.57
CA TYR A 116 11.25 -0.18 -5.46
C TYR A 116 11.37 1.34 -5.51
N ARG A 117 10.37 1.99 -6.12
CA ARG A 117 10.15 3.43 -6.01
C ARG A 117 8.97 3.67 -5.11
N LEU A 118 9.14 4.57 -4.16
CA LEU A 118 8.08 5.03 -3.27
C LEU A 118 7.72 6.46 -3.64
N ASN A 119 6.41 6.73 -3.67
CA ASN A 119 5.89 8.07 -3.91
C ASN A 119 4.87 8.41 -2.82
N PHE A 120 5.24 9.34 -1.97
CA PHE A 120 4.39 9.94 -0.94
C PHE A 120 3.93 11.36 -1.31
N GLY A 121 3.95 11.67 -2.62
CA GLY A 121 3.56 12.96 -3.16
C GLY A 121 4.73 13.86 -3.61
N ASN A 122 5.98 13.42 -3.46
CA ASN A 122 7.15 14.13 -3.98
C ASN A 122 8.12 13.14 -4.65
N PRO A 123 7.76 12.56 -5.81
CA PRO A 123 8.60 11.57 -6.48
C PRO A 123 9.89 12.20 -7.02
N ILE A 124 11.00 11.45 -6.90
CA ILE A 124 12.31 11.83 -7.49
C ILE A 124 12.42 11.42 -8.97
N TYR A 125 11.37 10.89 -9.56
CA TYR A 125 11.28 10.43 -10.94
C TYR A 125 10.13 11.13 -11.67
N ALA A 126 10.21 11.15 -12.99
CA ALA A 126 9.15 11.75 -13.81
C ALA A 126 7.86 10.91 -13.74
N LEU A 127 6.75 11.60 -13.61
CA LEU A 127 5.41 11.06 -13.77
C LEU A 127 4.88 11.40 -15.17
N SER A 128 3.97 10.59 -15.70
CA SER A 128 3.26 10.91 -16.95
C SER A 128 2.03 11.78 -16.70
N SER A 129 1.54 11.79 -15.46
CA SER A 129 0.44 12.64 -15.00
C SER A 129 0.83 13.36 -13.70
N ALA A 130 0.06 14.36 -13.30
CA ALA A 130 0.32 15.17 -12.11
C ALA A 130 -0.95 15.29 -11.27
N ASN A 131 -1.49 14.13 -10.85
CA ASN A 131 -2.64 14.10 -9.96
C ASN A 131 -2.21 14.51 -8.54
N THR A 132 -3.10 15.17 -7.82
CA THR A 132 -2.88 15.60 -6.43
C THR A 132 -3.87 14.89 -5.51
N ASP A 133 -3.64 14.97 -4.21
CA ASP A 133 -4.67 14.62 -3.24
C ASP A 133 -5.82 15.65 -3.23
N VAL A 134 -6.84 15.41 -2.43
CA VAL A 134 -8.03 16.27 -2.32
C VAL A 134 -7.70 17.71 -1.93
N ASN A 135 -6.59 17.94 -1.24
CA ASN A 135 -6.12 19.28 -0.85
C ASN A 135 -5.23 19.94 -1.92
N GLY A 136 -5.03 19.30 -3.06
CA GLY A 136 -4.15 19.79 -4.12
C GLY A 136 -2.67 19.59 -3.81
N TYR A 137 -2.31 18.69 -2.90
CA TYR A 137 -0.93 18.44 -2.51
C TYR A 137 -0.42 17.12 -3.07
N GLY A 138 0.89 17.10 -3.27
CA GLY A 138 1.58 15.95 -3.83
C GLY A 138 1.55 15.91 -5.35
N SER A 139 2.22 14.90 -5.90
CA SER A 139 2.19 14.55 -7.32
C SER A 139 2.16 13.04 -7.45
N PHE A 140 1.14 12.51 -8.11
CA PHE A 140 0.88 11.09 -8.27
C PHE A 140 0.62 10.74 -9.73
N GLU A 141 0.95 9.52 -10.12
CA GLU A 141 0.60 9.00 -11.45
C GLU A 141 -0.91 8.82 -11.57
N TYR A 142 -1.57 8.35 -10.51
CA TYR A 142 -3.01 8.14 -10.44
C TYR A 142 -3.64 8.99 -9.34
N ASP A 143 -4.87 9.46 -9.59
CA ASP A 143 -5.62 10.26 -8.63
C ASP A 143 -5.90 9.44 -7.35
N PRO A 144 -5.42 9.88 -6.17
CA PRO A 144 -5.63 9.19 -4.91
C PRO A 144 -7.09 9.09 -4.48
N SER A 145 -7.96 9.97 -4.97
CA SER A 145 -9.38 10.02 -4.62
C SER A 145 -10.27 9.37 -5.69
N ALA A 146 -9.67 8.86 -6.79
CA ALA A 146 -10.45 8.22 -7.85
C ALA A 146 -10.98 6.86 -7.39
N GLY A 147 -12.30 6.67 -7.52
CA GLY A 147 -12.96 5.38 -7.30
C GLY A 147 -13.98 5.39 -6.17
N THR A 148 -14.51 4.22 -5.91
CA THR A 148 -15.50 3.99 -4.85
C THR A 148 -14.92 3.02 -3.83
N PHE A 149 -14.82 3.45 -2.60
CA PHE A 149 -14.22 2.72 -1.49
C PHE A 149 -15.33 2.32 -0.51
N ASP A 150 -15.63 1.02 -0.39
CA ASP A 150 -16.77 0.51 0.38
C ASP A 150 -18.10 1.23 0.03
N SER A 151 -18.35 1.37 -1.29
CA SER A 151 -19.55 2.03 -1.84
C SER A 151 -19.66 3.55 -1.60
N ALA A 152 -18.57 4.22 -1.21
CA ALA A 152 -18.51 5.67 -1.03
C ALA A 152 -17.28 6.29 -1.68
N SER A 153 -17.34 7.58 -2.02
CA SER A 153 -16.12 8.34 -2.31
C SER A 153 -15.36 8.60 -1.02
N LYS A 154 -14.04 8.58 -1.07
CA LYS A 154 -13.16 8.91 0.07
C LYS A 154 -12.07 9.88 -0.36
N ASP A 155 -11.82 10.84 0.48
CA ASP A 155 -10.78 11.85 0.30
C ASP A 155 -9.52 11.40 1.04
N PHE A 156 -8.59 10.79 0.29
CA PHE A 156 -7.31 10.38 0.85
C PHE A 156 -6.27 11.49 0.76
N LEU A 157 -5.56 11.71 1.85
CA LEU A 157 -4.46 12.66 1.94
C LEU A 157 -3.12 11.97 1.70
N ALA A 158 -2.26 12.64 0.95
CA ALA A 158 -0.88 12.21 0.80
C ALA A 158 -0.14 12.26 2.14
N ILE A 159 0.65 11.23 2.44
CA ILE A 159 1.56 11.23 3.59
C ILE A 159 2.75 12.12 3.27
N ASN A 160 2.58 13.42 3.38
CA ASN A 160 3.61 14.40 3.14
C ASN A 160 3.67 15.47 4.24
N THR A 161 4.75 16.23 4.26
CA THR A 161 4.98 17.24 5.31
C THR A 161 3.95 18.36 5.32
N LYS A 162 3.30 18.69 4.20
CA LYS A 162 2.25 19.71 4.13
C LYS A 162 0.99 19.23 4.84
N ASN A 163 0.49 18.05 4.50
CA ASN A 163 -0.68 17.50 5.17
C ASN A 163 -0.40 17.23 6.65
N LEU A 164 0.80 16.75 7.00
CA LEU A 164 1.19 16.56 8.40
C LEU A 164 1.23 17.89 9.19
N ALA A 165 1.62 18.98 8.57
CA ALA A 165 1.64 20.29 9.23
C ALA A 165 0.24 20.89 9.41
N GLU A 166 -0.71 20.51 8.56
CA GLU A 166 -2.06 21.08 8.53
C GLU A 166 -3.07 20.22 9.29
N TYR A 167 -2.90 18.90 9.27
CA TYR A 167 -3.86 17.91 9.81
C TYR A 167 -3.22 16.88 10.76
N GLY A 168 -1.91 16.95 11.03
CA GLY A 168 -1.17 16.02 11.89
C GLY A 168 -1.19 16.35 13.38
#